data_f018d5189629f0bdcb3e3afef154aace
#
_entry.id   f018d5189629f0bdcb3e3afef154aace
#
_cell.length_a   1.000
_cell.length_b   1.000
_cell.length_c   1.000
_cell.angle_alpha   90.00
_cell.angle_beta   90.00
_cell.angle_gamma   90.00
#
_symmetry.space_group_name_H-M   'P 1'
#
loop_
_entity.id
_entity.type
_entity.pdbx_description
1 polymer ?
#
loop_
_entity_poly.entity_id
_entity_poly.type
_entity_poly.pdbx_seq_one_letter_code
_entity_poly.pdbx_strand_id
1 'polypeptide(L)'
;MLHGQTPESMTKDQDFPNSIEVQFLGGKGKGKRTTANLCTPGTDVMMDNKLLKRHCFSSKSETYHGDQWVTVEIEVRGSKSIKHMIDGKTVLAYTKPQLDDGTLLDSGTISLQSESHPVEFRKVELKRLSSGKAN
;
A
#
# COMPACT_ATOMS: atom_id res chain seq x y z
N MET A 1 1.69 4.95 2.86
CA MET A 1 2.23 5.01 1.49
C MET A 1 3.63 4.43 1.48
N LEU A 2 4.03 3.78 0.39
CA LEU A 2 5.30 3.09 0.20
C LEU A 2 5.93 3.55 -1.11
N HIS A 3 7.26 3.43 -1.24
CA HIS A 3 7.98 3.90 -2.43
C HIS A 3 7.59 5.33 -2.82
N GLY A 4 7.28 6.13 -1.80
CA GLY A 4 6.77 7.47 -1.98
C GLY A 4 7.85 8.41 -2.51
N GLN A 5 7.42 9.36 -3.30
CA GLN A 5 8.16 10.53 -3.73
C GLN A 5 8.72 11.28 -2.51
N THR A 6 9.90 11.86 -2.62
CA THR A 6 10.44 12.69 -1.54
C THR A 6 9.76 14.05 -1.49
N PRO A 7 9.66 14.71 -0.33
CA PRO A 7 9.06 16.04 -0.22
C PRO A 7 9.67 17.06 -1.19
N GLU A 8 11.00 17.00 -1.39
CA GLU A 8 11.74 17.92 -2.25
C GLU A 8 11.39 17.77 -3.73
N SER A 9 10.93 16.59 -4.14
CA SER A 9 10.55 16.30 -5.53
C SER A 9 9.06 16.56 -5.81
N MET A 10 8.26 16.86 -4.79
CA MET A 10 6.85 17.21 -4.96
C MET A 10 6.67 18.64 -5.46
N THR A 11 5.67 18.85 -6.30
CA THR A 11 5.25 20.21 -6.66
C THR A 11 4.35 20.81 -5.58
N LYS A 12 4.30 22.14 -5.50
CA LYS A 12 3.55 22.86 -4.47
C LYS A 12 2.04 22.52 -4.45
N ASP A 13 1.47 22.25 -5.62
CA ASP A 13 0.03 22.01 -5.79
C ASP A 13 -0.28 20.51 -6.02
N GLN A 14 0.65 19.63 -5.67
CA GLN A 14 0.47 18.19 -5.77
C GLN A 14 -0.29 17.66 -4.55
N ASP A 15 -1.46 17.07 -4.74
CA ASP A 15 -2.32 16.56 -3.65
C ASP A 15 -1.70 15.35 -2.94
N PHE A 16 -1.13 14.42 -3.69
CA PHE A 16 -0.53 13.17 -3.18
C PHE A 16 0.86 12.93 -3.77
N PRO A 17 1.80 12.39 -3.00
CA PRO A 17 3.06 11.93 -3.57
C PRO A 17 2.81 10.76 -4.54
N ASN A 18 3.54 10.73 -5.65
CA ASN A 18 3.60 9.52 -6.46
C ASN A 18 4.08 8.37 -5.56
N SER A 19 3.26 7.34 -5.39
CA SER A 19 3.50 6.31 -4.38
C SER A 19 2.62 5.08 -4.59
N ILE A 20 2.91 4.06 -3.84
CA ILE A 20 2.03 2.91 -3.63
C ILE A 20 1.30 3.12 -2.31
N GLU A 21 0.00 3.31 -2.36
CA GLU A 21 -0.82 3.51 -1.16
C GLU A 21 -1.42 2.19 -0.68
N VAL A 22 -1.19 1.86 0.58
CA VAL A 22 -1.93 0.83 1.29
C VAL A 22 -3.09 1.51 2.01
N GLN A 23 -4.28 1.43 1.42
CA GLN A 23 -5.46 2.15 1.92
C GLN A 23 -6.13 1.39 3.05
N PHE A 24 -6.28 2.03 4.20
CA PHE A 24 -6.99 1.50 5.36
C PHE A 24 -8.40 2.08 5.47
N LEU A 25 -9.40 1.21 5.43
CA LEU A 25 -10.80 1.60 5.52
C LEU A 25 -11.49 0.84 6.66
N GLY A 26 -12.09 1.57 7.59
CA GLY A 26 -13.00 1.00 8.58
C GLY A 26 -14.39 0.68 7.99
N GLY A 27 -15.05 -0.33 8.52
CA GLY A 27 -16.42 -0.67 8.15
C GLY A 27 -17.44 0.36 8.66
N LYS A 28 -18.56 0.50 7.95
CA LYS A 28 -19.62 1.48 8.23
C LYS A 28 -20.82 0.87 8.98
N GLY A 29 -20.59 -0.17 9.79
CA GLY A 29 -21.65 -0.89 10.53
C GLY A 29 -22.42 -1.92 9.70
N LYS A 30 -22.47 -1.79 8.39
CA LYS A 30 -23.11 -2.72 7.45
C LYS A 30 -22.43 -2.72 6.08
N GLY A 31 -22.63 -3.79 5.34
CA GLY A 31 -22.09 -3.96 3.99
C GLY A 31 -20.60 -4.30 3.98
N LYS A 32 -20.09 -4.68 2.80
CA LYS A 32 -18.68 -5.03 2.60
C LYS A 32 -17.85 -3.79 2.32
N ARG A 33 -16.76 -3.63 3.05
CA ARG A 33 -15.75 -2.59 2.83
C ARG A 33 -14.39 -3.13 3.23
N THR A 34 -13.63 -3.59 2.27
CA THR A 34 -12.30 -4.18 2.51
C THR A 34 -11.28 -3.12 2.93
N THR A 35 -10.24 -3.54 3.62
CA THR A 35 -9.11 -2.70 4.06
C THR A 35 -7.79 -3.26 3.53
N ALA A 36 -6.68 -2.57 3.77
CA ALA A 36 -5.41 -2.88 3.13
C ALA A 36 -5.54 -3.00 1.59
N ASN A 37 -6.36 -2.15 1.01
CA ASN A 37 -6.54 -2.02 -0.43
C ASN A 37 -5.27 -1.41 -1.05
N LEU A 38 -5.19 -1.41 -2.37
CA LEU A 38 -4.14 -0.74 -3.12
C LEU A 38 -4.72 0.47 -3.82
N CYS A 39 -4.10 1.64 -3.68
CA CYS A 39 -4.27 2.76 -4.60
C CYS A 39 -2.90 3.20 -5.14
N THR A 40 -2.90 3.76 -6.34
CA THR A 40 -1.67 4.02 -7.11
C THR A 40 -1.64 5.47 -7.63
N PRO A 41 -1.49 6.48 -6.74
CA PRO A 41 -1.35 7.86 -7.18
C PRO A 41 -0.06 8.07 -7.99
N GLY A 42 -0.18 8.42 -9.27
CA GLY A 42 0.94 8.62 -10.21
C GLY A 42 1.78 7.36 -10.46
N THR A 43 1.22 6.18 -10.21
CA THR A 43 1.92 4.91 -10.32
C THR A 43 1.04 3.80 -10.86
N ASP A 44 1.67 2.74 -11.35
CA ASP A 44 1.04 1.50 -11.81
C ASP A 44 1.68 0.29 -11.12
N VAL A 45 1.03 -0.86 -11.16
CA VAL A 45 1.57 -2.14 -10.68
C VAL A 45 1.23 -3.28 -11.65
N MET A 46 1.95 -4.40 -11.54
CA MET A 46 1.58 -5.61 -12.24
C MET A 46 0.90 -6.61 -11.29
N MET A 47 -0.25 -7.14 -11.70
CA MET A 47 -0.95 -8.22 -11.02
C MET A 47 -1.40 -9.24 -12.08
N ASP A 48 -1.19 -10.52 -11.81
CA ASP A 48 -1.50 -11.61 -12.74
C ASP A 48 -0.92 -11.40 -14.17
N ASN A 49 0.33 -10.90 -14.22
CA ASN A 49 1.05 -10.55 -15.46
C ASN A 49 0.38 -9.46 -16.31
N LYS A 50 -0.51 -8.67 -15.73
CA LYS A 50 -1.16 -7.52 -16.40
C LYS A 50 -0.78 -6.23 -15.70
N LEU A 51 -0.45 -5.21 -16.49
CA LEU A 51 -0.30 -3.85 -15.98
C LEU A 51 -1.66 -3.28 -15.63
N LEU A 52 -1.80 -2.84 -14.38
CA LEU A 52 -3.03 -2.28 -13.86
C LEU A 52 -2.90 -0.77 -13.78
N LYS A 53 -3.75 -0.07 -14.54
CA LYS A 53 -3.80 1.40 -14.62
C LYS A 53 -4.99 2.01 -13.87
N ARG A 54 -5.83 1.21 -13.26
CA ARG A 54 -6.93 1.69 -12.44
C ARG A 54 -6.38 2.21 -11.11
N HIS A 55 -6.85 3.35 -10.64
CA HIS A 55 -6.34 4.02 -9.47
C HIS A 55 -6.42 3.19 -8.17
N CYS A 56 -7.52 2.46 -7.92
CA CYS A 56 -7.67 1.67 -6.69
C CYS A 56 -8.20 0.26 -6.93
N PHE A 57 -7.70 -0.69 -6.13
CA PHE A 57 -8.06 -2.11 -6.14
C PHE A 57 -8.41 -2.59 -4.74
N SER A 58 -9.54 -3.27 -4.60
CA SER A 58 -9.96 -3.88 -3.35
C SER A 58 -9.10 -5.10 -3.03
N SER A 59 -8.71 -5.24 -1.78
CA SER A 59 -8.10 -6.46 -1.24
C SER A 59 -9.14 -7.57 -1.06
N LYS A 60 -8.67 -8.74 -0.63
CA LYS A 60 -9.52 -9.86 -0.21
C LYS A 60 -9.74 -9.90 1.32
N SER A 61 -9.55 -8.75 2.00
CA SER A 61 -9.74 -8.68 3.45
C SER A 61 -11.22 -8.82 3.85
N GLU A 62 -11.41 -9.13 5.10
CA GLU A 62 -12.70 -8.95 5.76
C GLU A 62 -13.01 -7.45 5.95
N THR A 63 -14.22 -7.16 6.44
CA THR A 63 -14.63 -5.82 6.82
C THR A 63 -14.60 -5.70 8.34
N TYR A 64 -13.88 -4.71 8.84
CA TYR A 64 -13.73 -4.46 10.27
C TYR A 64 -14.65 -3.31 10.68
N HIS A 65 -15.74 -3.64 11.37
CA HIS A 65 -16.74 -2.68 11.83
C HIS A 65 -16.46 -2.23 13.27
N GLY A 66 -16.84 -1.00 13.58
CA GLY A 66 -16.69 -0.43 14.93
C GLY A 66 -15.22 -0.16 15.31
N ASP A 67 -15.02 0.25 16.56
CA ASP A 67 -13.71 0.56 17.10
C ASP A 67 -12.96 -0.71 17.45
N GLN A 68 -11.98 -1.05 16.64
CA GLN A 68 -11.12 -2.20 16.83
C GLN A 68 -9.74 -1.99 16.21
N TRP A 69 -8.75 -2.59 16.83
CA TRP A 69 -7.40 -2.62 16.27
C TRP A 69 -7.26 -3.73 15.24
N VAL A 70 -6.66 -3.41 14.12
CA VAL A 70 -6.35 -4.36 13.04
C VAL A 70 -4.85 -4.36 12.82
N THR A 71 -4.23 -5.54 12.88
CA THR A 71 -2.81 -5.69 12.59
C THR A 71 -2.61 -5.87 11.09
N VAL A 72 -1.88 -4.95 10.50
CA VAL A 72 -1.53 -4.99 9.08
C VAL A 72 -0.02 -5.10 8.92
N GLU A 73 0.42 -6.05 8.13
CA GLU A 73 1.81 -6.21 7.74
C GLU A 73 1.96 -5.96 6.24
N ILE A 74 3.03 -5.28 5.85
CA ILE A 74 3.36 -5.04 4.45
C ILE A 74 4.76 -5.59 4.19
N GLU A 75 4.85 -6.66 3.41
CA GLU A 75 6.14 -7.16 2.93
C GLU A 75 6.51 -6.47 1.63
N VAL A 76 7.67 -5.82 1.58
CA VAL A 76 8.19 -5.13 0.40
C VAL A 76 9.55 -5.72 0.03
N ARG A 77 9.70 -6.12 -1.22
CA ARG A 77 10.97 -6.61 -1.79
C ARG A 77 11.33 -5.79 -3.04
N GLY A 78 11.62 -4.52 -2.81
CA GLY A 78 11.86 -3.56 -3.89
C GLY A 78 10.73 -3.58 -4.93
N SER A 79 11.07 -3.56 -6.20
CA SER A 79 10.11 -3.71 -7.31
C SER A 79 9.67 -5.16 -7.58
N LYS A 80 10.28 -6.15 -6.89
CA LYS A 80 10.01 -7.57 -7.16
C LYS A 80 8.63 -8.01 -6.68
N SER A 81 8.26 -7.64 -5.46
CA SER A 81 6.95 -7.97 -4.89
C SER A 81 6.58 -7.10 -3.70
N ILE A 82 5.30 -6.81 -3.59
CA ILE A 82 4.67 -6.21 -2.42
C ILE A 82 3.47 -7.07 -2.04
N LYS A 83 3.32 -7.35 -0.73
CA LYS A 83 2.18 -8.10 -0.19
C LYS A 83 1.57 -7.34 0.96
N HIS A 84 0.26 -7.24 0.96
CA HIS A 84 -0.51 -6.76 2.10
C HIS A 84 -1.05 -7.97 2.86
N MET A 85 -0.82 -7.99 4.16
CA MET A 85 -1.25 -9.08 5.03
C MET A 85 -2.04 -8.53 6.21
N ILE A 86 -3.06 -9.25 6.62
CA ILE A 86 -3.84 -8.99 7.83
C ILE A 86 -3.85 -10.28 8.65
N ASP A 87 -3.42 -10.17 9.90
CA ASP A 87 -3.29 -11.32 10.81
C ASP A 87 -2.54 -12.50 10.17
N GLY A 88 -1.43 -12.19 9.47
CA GLY A 88 -0.57 -13.16 8.80
C GLY A 88 -1.12 -13.72 7.47
N LYS A 89 -2.34 -13.34 7.05
CA LYS A 89 -2.93 -13.79 5.78
C LYS A 89 -2.70 -12.74 4.68
N THR A 90 -2.13 -13.16 3.55
CA THR A 90 -2.03 -12.29 2.38
C THR A 90 -3.41 -11.97 1.83
N VAL A 91 -3.77 -10.68 1.80
CA VAL A 91 -5.04 -10.18 1.28
C VAL A 91 -4.91 -9.49 -0.08
N LEU A 92 -3.69 -9.08 -0.43
CA LEU A 92 -3.35 -8.53 -1.74
C LEU A 92 -1.86 -8.74 -2.03
N ALA A 93 -1.52 -9.02 -3.28
CA ALA A 93 -0.13 -9.11 -3.71
C ALA A 93 0.01 -8.63 -5.16
N TYR A 94 1.12 -7.97 -5.46
CA TYR A 94 1.44 -7.43 -6.78
C TYR A 94 2.96 -7.27 -6.93
N THR A 95 3.37 -6.95 -8.14
CA THR A 95 4.77 -6.82 -8.53
C THR A 95 5.00 -5.58 -9.38
N LYS A 96 6.26 -5.24 -9.61
CA LYS A 96 6.68 -4.16 -10.51
C LYS A 96 5.92 -2.84 -10.26
N PRO A 97 5.93 -2.31 -9.01
CA PRO A 97 5.48 -0.95 -8.81
C PRO A 97 6.34 -0.02 -9.68
N GLN A 98 5.70 0.88 -10.40
CA GLN A 98 6.36 1.75 -11.35
C GLN A 98 5.62 3.08 -11.48
N LEU A 99 6.31 4.12 -11.91
CA LEU A 99 5.68 5.37 -12.30
C LEU A 99 4.84 5.17 -13.58
N ASP A 100 3.98 6.13 -13.90
CA ASP A 100 3.14 6.09 -15.11
C ASP A 100 3.97 6.03 -16.41
N ASP A 101 5.24 6.45 -16.37
CA ASP A 101 6.19 6.35 -17.48
C ASP A 101 6.90 4.98 -17.58
N GLY A 102 6.60 4.06 -16.65
CA GLY A 102 7.19 2.72 -16.59
C GLY A 102 8.49 2.61 -15.78
N THR A 103 8.96 3.69 -15.17
CA THR A 103 10.14 3.65 -14.28
C THR A 103 9.83 2.83 -13.03
N LEU A 104 10.56 1.74 -12.82
CA LEU A 104 10.37 0.85 -11.66
C LEU A 104 10.71 1.56 -10.35
N LEU A 105 9.90 1.31 -9.33
CA LEU A 105 10.08 1.82 -7.98
C LEU A 105 10.70 0.72 -7.08
N ASP A 106 12.00 0.81 -6.82
CA ASP A 106 12.72 -0.12 -5.94
C ASP A 106 12.81 0.36 -4.48
N SER A 107 12.66 1.66 -4.27
CA SER A 107 12.77 2.33 -2.96
C SER A 107 11.99 3.64 -2.96
N GLY A 108 11.91 4.28 -1.81
CA GLY A 108 11.25 5.56 -1.62
C GLY A 108 10.90 5.80 -0.17
N THR A 109 10.14 6.85 0.09
CA THR A 109 9.68 7.20 1.44
C THR A 109 8.56 6.26 1.92
N ILE A 110 8.43 6.17 3.25
CA ILE A 110 7.26 5.57 3.91
C ILE A 110 6.55 6.69 4.67
N SER A 111 5.25 6.84 4.44
CA SER A 111 4.44 7.86 5.12
C SER A 111 3.13 7.28 5.64
N LEU A 112 2.69 7.81 6.78
CA LEU A 112 1.36 7.58 7.32
C LEU A 112 0.45 8.71 6.84
N GLN A 113 -0.80 8.37 6.55
CA GLN A 113 -1.80 9.28 5.99
C GLN A 113 -3.07 9.25 6.83
N SER A 114 -3.65 10.42 7.05
CA SER A 114 -5.04 10.59 7.47
C SER A 114 -5.70 11.53 6.48
N GLU A 115 -6.69 11.07 5.77
CA GLU A 115 -7.34 11.85 4.70
C GLU A 115 -8.67 12.44 5.18
N SER A 116 -9.75 11.68 5.09
CA SER A 116 -11.11 12.19 5.31
C SER A 116 -11.74 11.80 6.65
N HIS A 117 -11.11 10.92 7.42
CA HIS A 117 -11.60 10.41 8.69
C HIS A 117 -10.47 10.29 9.72
N PRO A 118 -10.77 10.37 11.01
CA PRO A 118 -9.78 10.09 12.06
C PRO A 118 -9.24 8.66 11.93
N VAL A 119 -7.95 8.52 12.19
CA VAL A 119 -7.24 7.24 12.23
C VAL A 119 -6.22 7.25 13.35
N GLU A 120 -6.06 6.14 14.04
CA GLU A 120 -5.04 5.95 15.05
C GLU A 120 -4.07 4.86 14.62
N PHE A 121 -2.77 5.11 14.81
CA PHE A 121 -1.71 4.15 14.57
C PHE A 121 -1.00 3.82 15.88
N ARG A 122 -0.71 2.54 16.09
CA ARG A 122 0.12 2.09 17.21
C ARG A 122 1.07 1.00 16.73
N LYS A 123 2.21 0.84 17.42
CA LYS A 123 3.23 -0.17 17.11
C LYS A 123 3.66 -0.11 15.64
N VAL A 124 3.99 1.08 15.16
CA VAL A 124 4.52 1.26 13.81
C VAL A 124 5.97 0.82 13.81
N GLU A 125 6.25 -0.32 13.19
CA GLU A 125 7.54 -0.99 13.23
C GLU A 125 8.05 -1.28 11.83
N LEU A 126 9.36 -1.16 11.63
CA LEU A 126 10.06 -1.53 10.40
C LEU A 126 11.04 -2.68 10.69
N LYS A 127 10.83 -3.80 10.01
CA LYS A 127 11.74 -4.94 10.06
C LYS A 127 12.50 -5.07 8.75
N ARG A 128 13.82 -5.00 8.81
CA ARG A 128 14.67 -5.33 7.66
C ARG A 128 14.61 -6.83 7.39
N LEU A 129 14.26 -7.18 6.16
CA LEU A 129 14.32 -8.56 5.71
C LEU A 129 15.76 -8.87 5.25
N SER A 130 16.30 -10.00 5.69
CA SER A 130 17.56 -10.48 5.13
C SER A 130 17.39 -10.72 3.63
N SER A 131 18.37 -10.29 2.84
CA SER A 131 18.48 -10.75 1.46
C SER A 131 18.65 -12.25 1.49
N GLY A 132 17.58 -12.99 1.19
CA GLY A 132 17.69 -14.45 1.03
C GLY A 132 18.77 -14.71 -0.02
N LYS A 133 19.81 -15.44 0.36
CA LYS A 133 20.71 -16.01 -0.65
C LYS A 133 19.81 -16.80 -1.60
N ALA A 134 19.76 -16.39 -2.86
CA ALA A 134 19.24 -17.26 -3.90
C ALA A 134 20.15 -18.50 -3.92
N ASN A 135 19.62 -19.64 -3.50
CA ASN A 135 20.24 -20.93 -3.76
C ASN A 135 19.98 -21.29 -5.23
#